data_ec269ca287ead54b382d6f56d4b4b2fd
#
_entry.id   ec269ca287ead54b382d6f56d4b4b2fd
#
_cell.length_a   1.000
_cell.length_b   1.000
_cell.length_c   1.000
_cell.angle_alpha   90.00
_cell.angle_beta   90.00
_cell.angle_gamma   90.00
#
_symmetry.space_group_name_H-M   'P 1'
#
loop_
_entity.id
_entity.type
_entity.pdbx_description
1 polymer ?
#
loop_
_entity_poly.entity_id
_entity_poly.type
_entity_poly.pdbx_seq_one_letter_code
_entity_poly.pdbx_strand_id
1 'polypeptide(L)'
;MIAVPSADPVGALVPHTLKEPLIGGSSGPLAGTSFMVKDLFAIKGRKVSNGSPDFYEHATPARETAPVITRLLEAGASCTGITVCDEFFYSVLGSNIHYGQPVNARAPKHVTGGSSCGAAAAVAASMCNFALGTDTAGSIRVSASFCGLYGLRPTYGRIDTTGATPMAPSYDTVGFLARDSELFRKVGHVLLQGATAEAKIERLILAENFFRHAEASMDQALWEAIGKIGGALPRPQRVEIDGEEEVAAWRNAFRLIQGFEIQSTLLPFIQSRTVDLGPGIKERFDMAAAITLAEADAARALRAEIADHLLALISIGTLIVLPTMPTLPPERDIPDGASFSEFRAQTLGFTCLAGHSGLPQVSVPAGLAAGCPVGLSFIGWPSADETLLDLAVHLEPLLRSTV
;
A
#
# COMPACT_ATOMS: atom_id res chain seq x y z
N MET A 1 9.63 0.90 28.68
CA MET A 1 8.17 1.14 28.51
C MET A 1 7.92 1.67 27.10
N ILE A 2 6.92 1.12 26.43
CA ILE A 2 6.49 1.65 25.13
C ILE A 2 5.70 2.92 25.38
N ALA A 3 6.05 3.99 24.69
CA ALA A 3 5.43 5.31 24.83
C ALA A 3 5.06 5.89 23.45
N VAL A 4 4.17 6.86 23.44
CA VAL A 4 3.97 7.68 22.22
C VAL A 4 5.24 8.47 21.95
N PRO A 5 5.57 8.75 20.67
CA PRO A 5 6.73 9.58 20.34
C PRO A 5 6.62 10.97 20.99
N SER A 6 7.70 11.43 21.60
CA SER A 6 7.78 12.77 22.19
C SER A 6 7.97 13.88 21.14
N ALA A 7 8.37 13.52 19.93
CA ALA A 7 8.55 14.39 18.79
C ALA A 7 8.17 13.69 17.48
N ASP A 8 7.77 14.47 16.50
CA ASP A 8 7.50 14.02 15.12
C ASP A 8 8.46 14.70 14.14
N PRO A 9 9.68 14.14 13.97
CA PRO A 9 10.69 14.77 13.13
C PRO A 9 10.40 14.71 11.64
N VAL A 10 9.41 13.89 11.24
CA VAL A 10 9.09 13.64 9.82
C VAL A 10 7.67 14.05 9.43
N GLY A 11 6.89 14.66 10.34
CA GLY A 11 5.50 15.05 10.07
C GLY A 11 4.58 13.87 9.77
N ALA A 12 4.82 12.74 10.42
CA ALA A 12 4.07 11.50 10.18
C ALA A 12 2.73 11.45 10.91
N LEU A 13 2.57 12.22 12.00
CA LEU A 13 1.44 12.11 12.91
C LEU A 13 0.37 13.16 12.62
N VAL A 14 -0.89 12.74 12.74
CA VAL A 14 -2.01 13.70 12.72
C VAL A 14 -2.05 14.54 14.01
N PRO A 15 -2.60 15.77 13.99
CA PRO A 15 -2.68 16.62 15.21
C PRO A 15 -3.48 15.98 16.35
N HIS A 16 -4.42 15.10 16.04
CA HIS A 16 -5.25 14.37 16.98
C HIS A 16 -4.75 12.95 17.29
N THR A 17 -3.45 12.68 17.09
CA THR A 17 -2.80 11.40 17.39
C THR A 17 -2.96 10.99 18.87
N LEU A 18 -2.53 9.80 19.21
CA LEU A 18 -2.62 9.28 20.57
C LEU A 18 -1.78 10.12 21.55
N LYS A 19 -2.35 10.45 22.71
CA LYS A 19 -1.62 11.07 23.82
C LYS A 19 -0.95 10.02 24.71
N GLU A 20 -1.55 8.83 24.78
CA GLU A 20 -1.05 7.67 25.51
C GLU A 20 -1.15 6.44 24.59
N PRO A 21 -0.20 5.48 24.68
CA PRO A 21 -0.24 4.30 23.82
C PRO A 21 -1.40 3.39 24.23
N LEU A 22 -1.95 2.67 23.23
CA LEU A 22 -2.77 1.51 23.50
C LEU A 22 -1.82 0.34 23.76
N ILE A 23 -1.70 -0.05 25.02
CA ILE A 23 -0.75 -1.08 25.45
C ILE A 23 -1.27 -2.46 25.05
N GLY A 24 -0.44 -3.23 24.38
CA GLY A 24 -0.70 -4.63 24.04
C GLY A 24 -0.44 -5.57 25.21
N GLY A 25 -0.73 -6.85 24.99
CA GLY A 25 -0.41 -7.92 25.95
C GLY A 25 1.07 -7.98 26.30
N SER A 26 1.38 -8.44 27.51
CA SER A 26 2.77 -8.60 27.99
C SER A 26 3.50 -9.78 27.35
N SER A 27 2.80 -10.62 26.59
CA SER A 27 3.31 -11.82 25.90
C SER A 27 2.70 -11.89 24.50
N GLY A 28 3.25 -12.77 23.67
CA GLY A 28 2.79 -13.00 22.30
C GLY A 28 3.90 -12.76 21.28
N PRO A 29 3.66 -13.10 19.99
CA PRO A 29 4.67 -13.04 18.94
C PRO A 29 5.16 -11.63 18.63
N LEU A 30 4.39 -10.59 19.01
CA LEU A 30 4.72 -9.19 18.80
C LEU A 30 5.01 -8.44 20.10
N ALA A 31 5.22 -9.16 21.22
CA ALA A 31 5.49 -8.54 22.52
C ALA A 31 6.72 -7.63 22.44
N GLY A 32 6.61 -6.43 23.01
CA GLY A 32 7.68 -5.44 23.02
C GLY A 32 7.83 -4.63 21.73
N THR A 33 6.97 -4.85 20.73
CA THR A 33 6.95 -4.03 19.49
C THR A 33 5.92 -2.92 19.56
N SER A 34 6.16 -1.84 18.81
CA SER A 34 5.24 -0.73 18.64
C SER A 34 4.76 -0.63 17.20
N PHE A 35 3.52 -0.18 17.03
CA PHE A 35 2.96 0.11 15.72
C PHE A 35 2.18 1.42 15.69
N MET A 36 1.99 1.95 14.50
CA MET A 36 1.11 3.08 14.23
C MET A 36 0.06 2.71 13.20
N VAL A 37 -1.02 3.46 13.16
CA VAL A 37 -2.15 3.21 12.27
C VAL A 37 -2.46 4.43 11.42
N LYS A 38 -2.80 4.21 10.16
CA LYS A 38 -3.30 5.24 9.24
C LYS A 38 -4.62 5.81 9.77
N ASP A 39 -4.83 7.11 9.61
CA ASP A 39 -6.00 7.85 10.12
C ASP A 39 -7.28 7.55 9.32
N LEU A 40 -7.66 6.31 9.30
CA LEU A 40 -8.91 5.77 8.77
C LEU A 40 -9.41 4.58 9.60
N PHE A 41 -8.59 4.09 10.53
CA PHE A 41 -8.96 2.97 11.37
C PHE A 41 -9.69 3.44 12.63
N ALA A 42 -10.83 2.82 12.91
CA ALA A 42 -11.59 3.07 14.12
C ALA A 42 -10.80 2.66 15.37
N ILE A 43 -10.69 3.57 16.32
CA ILE A 43 -10.22 3.33 17.67
C ILE A 43 -11.33 3.80 18.62
N LYS A 44 -11.78 2.93 19.51
CA LYS A 44 -12.89 3.21 20.44
C LYS A 44 -12.71 4.56 21.14
N GLY A 45 -13.76 5.39 21.08
CA GLY A 45 -13.79 6.72 21.68
C GLY A 45 -13.06 7.80 20.88
N ARG A 46 -12.49 7.49 19.70
CA ARG A 46 -11.76 8.45 18.87
C ARG A 46 -12.45 8.66 17.52
N LYS A 47 -12.25 9.83 16.95
CA LYS A 47 -12.65 10.18 15.59
C LYS A 47 -11.50 9.87 14.62
N VAL A 48 -11.82 9.63 13.35
CA VAL A 48 -10.87 9.59 12.23
C VAL A 48 -11.04 10.84 11.37
N SER A 49 -9.98 11.31 10.72
CA SER A 49 -10.08 12.43 9.79
C SER A 49 -10.16 12.00 8.32
N ASN A 50 -9.76 10.80 8.00
CA ASN A 50 -9.60 10.38 6.60
C ASN A 50 -8.71 11.34 5.79
N GLY A 51 -7.77 12.02 6.44
CA GLY A 51 -6.91 13.03 5.83
C GLY A 51 -7.58 14.41 5.62
N SER A 52 -8.78 14.65 6.18
CA SER A 52 -9.53 15.91 6.04
C SER A 52 -9.98 16.46 7.41
N PRO A 53 -9.63 17.72 7.75
CA PRO A 53 -10.14 18.38 8.95
C PRO A 53 -11.66 18.48 8.97
N ASP A 54 -12.28 18.75 7.82
CA ASP A 54 -13.75 18.83 7.69
C ASP A 54 -14.41 17.50 8.02
N PHE A 55 -13.82 16.39 7.58
CA PHE A 55 -14.30 15.06 7.96
C PHE A 55 -14.16 14.84 9.47
N TYR A 56 -13.01 15.19 10.07
CA TYR A 56 -12.77 15.05 11.48
C TYR A 56 -13.78 15.82 12.32
N GLU A 57 -14.11 17.05 11.93
CA GLU A 57 -15.10 17.88 12.64
C GLU A 57 -16.45 17.17 12.74
N HIS A 58 -16.92 16.60 11.64
CA HIS A 58 -18.24 15.95 11.56
C HIS A 58 -18.25 14.46 11.93
N ALA A 59 -17.08 13.83 12.03
CA ALA A 59 -16.98 12.43 12.43
C ALA A 59 -17.50 12.20 13.86
N THR A 60 -18.09 11.05 14.11
CA THR A 60 -18.45 10.61 15.46
C THR A 60 -17.36 9.70 16.03
N PRO A 61 -17.09 9.74 17.34
CA PRO A 61 -16.17 8.80 17.97
C PRO A 61 -16.59 7.34 17.72
N ALA A 62 -15.63 6.51 17.34
CA ALA A 62 -15.88 5.09 17.10
C ALA A 62 -16.39 4.39 18.35
N ARG A 63 -17.36 3.50 18.20
CA ARG A 63 -17.91 2.71 19.31
C ARG A 63 -17.01 1.55 19.71
N GLU A 64 -16.25 1.03 18.74
CA GLU A 64 -15.37 -0.12 18.89
C GLU A 64 -14.03 0.14 18.19
N THR A 65 -13.00 -0.58 18.61
CA THR A 65 -11.71 -0.57 17.94
C THR A 65 -11.75 -1.58 16.79
N ALA A 66 -11.16 -1.23 15.65
CA ALA A 66 -11.06 -2.12 14.49
C ALA A 66 -10.43 -3.48 14.88
N PRO A 67 -11.01 -4.62 14.47
CA PRO A 67 -10.53 -5.95 14.85
C PRO A 67 -9.05 -6.16 14.53
N VAL A 68 -8.55 -5.60 13.43
CA VAL A 68 -7.14 -5.68 13.04
C VAL A 68 -6.21 -5.06 14.09
N ILE A 69 -6.61 -3.95 14.72
CA ILE A 69 -5.86 -3.31 15.81
C ILE A 69 -5.93 -4.17 17.09
N THR A 70 -7.13 -4.64 17.45
CA THR A 70 -7.34 -5.49 18.63
C THR A 70 -6.47 -6.74 18.55
N ARG A 71 -6.41 -7.39 17.40
CA ARG A 71 -5.58 -8.58 17.15
C ARG A 71 -4.09 -8.31 17.36
N LEU A 72 -3.58 -7.17 16.92
CA LEU A 72 -2.19 -6.77 17.15
C LEU A 72 -1.90 -6.49 18.63
N LEU A 73 -2.84 -5.85 19.35
CA LEU A 73 -2.73 -5.62 20.78
C LEU A 73 -2.73 -6.94 21.56
N GLU A 74 -3.59 -7.88 21.20
CA GLU A 74 -3.65 -9.23 21.79
C GLU A 74 -2.37 -10.03 21.52
N ALA A 75 -1.75 -9.82 20.35
CA ALA A 75 -0.44 -10.42 20.01
C ALA A 75 0.75 -9.75 20.73
N GLY A 76 0.53 -8.74 21.57
CA GLY A 76 1.55 -8.08 22.38
C GLY A 76 2.14 -6.79 21.81
N ALA A 77 1.74 -6.37 20.60
CA ALA A 77 2.18 -5.08 20.05
C ALA A 77 1.40 -3.92 20.68
N SER A 78 2.04 -2.75 20.83
CA SER A 78 1.38 -1.54 21.37
C SER A 78 1.22 -0.48 20.28
N CYS A 79 0.02 0.11 20.18
CA CYS A 79 -0.24 1.21 19.25
C CYS A 79 0.22 2.53 19.86
N THR A 80 1.14 3.22 19.15
CA THR A 80 1.79 4.44 19.66
C THR A 80 1.43 5.71 18.90
N GLY A 81 0.61 5.63 17.85
CA GLY A 81 0.23 6.83 17.11
C GLY A 81 -0.75 6.58 15.97
N ILE A 82 -1.33 7.69 15.51
CA ILE A 82 -2.19 7.76 14.33
C ILE A 82 -1.47 8.62 13.30
N THR A 83 -1.35 8.11 12.08
CA THR A 83 -0.51 8.72 11.04
C THR A 83 -1.32 9.41 9.97
N VAL A 84 -0.75 10.48 9.43
CA VAL A 84 -1.28 11.20 8.26
C VAL A 84 -1.48 10.26 7.09
N CYS A 85 -2.48 10.55 6.27
CA CYS A 85 -2.70 9.93 4.97
C CYS A 85 -3.02 11.01 3.92
N ASP A 86 -2.93 10.64 2.65
CA ASP A 86 -3.43 11.50 1.58
C ASP A 86 -4.93 11.74 1.80
N GLU A 87 -5.41 12.90 1.37
CA GLU A 87 -6.78 13.32 1.58
C GLU A 87 -7.76 12.30 0.98
N PHE A 88 -8.69 11.81 1.82
CA PHE A 88 -9.64 10.73 1.50
C PHE A 88 -9.00 9.51 0.81
N PHE A 89 -7.70 9.27 1.04
CA PHE A 89 -6.92 8.18 0.43
C PHE A 89 -6.90 8.20 -1.11
N TYR A 90 -7.41 9.28 -1.73
CA TYR A 90 -7.66 9.35 -3.17
C TYR A 90 -6.46 9.88 -3.95
N SER A 91 -5.27 9.64 -3.42
CA SER A 91 -3.99 9.92 -4.03
C SER A 91 -3.00 8.78 -3.77
N VAL A 92 -1.85 8.79 -4.45
CA VAL A 92 -0.72 7.87 -4.27
C VAL A 92 0.61 8.63 -4.11
N LEU A 93 0.53 9.95 -3.93
CA LEU A 93 1.70 10.82 -3.89
C LEU A 93 2.34 10.88 -2.50
N GLY A 94 1.54 10.88 -1.45
CA GLY A 94 2.01 11.12 -0.09
C GLY A 94 2.04 12.60 0.28
N SER A 95 1.05 13.34 -0.17
CA SER A 95 0.86 14.76 0.11
C SER A 95 -0.57 15.04 0.55
N ASN A 96 -0.70 15.93 1.54
CA ASN A 96 -1.98 16.36 2.07
C ASN A 96 -1.92 17.87 2.32
N ILE A 97 -2.85 18.64 1.73
CA ILE A 97 -2.84 20.09 1.85
C ILE A 97 -3.11 20.58 3.29
N HIS A 98 -3.79 19.77 4.11
CA HIS A 98 -4.20 20.13 5.45
C HIS A 98 -3.16 19.71 6.50
N TYR A 99 -2.59 18.50 6.34
CA TYR A 99 -1.69 17.89 7.32
C TYR A 99 -0.22 17.86 6.86
N GLY A 100 0.04 18.40 5.67
CA GLY A 100 1.38 18.50 5.12
C GLY A 100 1.84 17.24 4.39
N GLN A 101 3.12 17.22 4.09
CA GLN A 101 3.78 16.15 3.36
C GLN A 101 4.85 15.53 4.26
N PRO A 102 4.65 14.29 4.74
CA PRO A 102 5.64 13.60 5.57
C PRO A 102 6.99 13.48 4.87
N VAL A 103 8.06 13.57 5.65
CA VAL A 103 9.43 13.46 5.13
C VAL A 103 9.77 12.00 4.91
N ASN A 104 10.23 11.67 3.71
CA ASN A 104 10.83 10.37 3.43
C ASN A 104 12.22 10.31 4.04
N ALA A 105 12.38 9.61 5.17
CA ALA A 105 13.66 9.53 5.87
C ALA A 105 14.78 8.86 5.03
N ARG A 106 14.42 8.11 3.98
CA ARG A 106 15.38 7.43 3.08
C ARG A 106 15.75 8.28 1.86
N ALA A 107 14.90 9.24 1.50
CA ALA A 107 15.10 10.17 0.39
C ALA A 107 14.45 11.53 0.73
N PRO A 108 15.05 12.36 1.61
CA PRO A 108 14.38 13.51 2.22
C PRO A 108 13.90 14.62 1.24
N LYS A 109 14.44 14.64 0.03
CA LYS A 109 14.00 15.55 -1.05
C LYS A 109 12.83 15.03 -1.87
N HIS A 110 12.38 13.78 -1.61
CA HIS A 110 11.39 13.08 -2.40
C HIS A 110 10.17 12.70 -1.53
N VAL A 111 9.06 12.45 -2.19
CA VAL A 111 7.82 12.06 -1.53
C VAL A 111 7.93 10.65 -0.92
N THR A 112 7.06 10.37 0.04
CA THR A 112 6.93 9.04 0.66
C THR A 112 6.13 8.05 -0.17
N GLY A 113 5.42 8.54 -1.21
CA GLY A 113 4.32 7.80 -1.77
C GLY A 113 3.14 7.72 -0.80
N GLY A 114 1.97 7.38 -1.33
CA GLY A 114 0.70 7.39 -0.60
C GLY A 114 -0.26 6.30 -1.08
N SER A 115 -1.38 6.28 -0.46
CA SER A 115 -1.93 7.17 0.55
C SER A 115 -1.53 6.85 2.00
N SER A 116 -0.72 5.80 2.25
CA SER A 116 -0.22 5.45 3.59
C SER A 116 1.09 6.19 3.93
N CYS A 117 1.19 7.46 3.56
CA CYS A 117 2.39 8.29 3.61
C CYS A 117 2.98 8.44 5.01
N GLY A 118 2.18 8.81 5.99
CA GLY A 118 2.63 8.97 7.38
C GLY A 118 3.03 7.63 8.01
N ALA A 119 2.32 6.54 7.68
CA ALA A 119 2.67 5.20 8.11
C ALA A 119 4.08 4.80 7.63
N ALA A 120 4.37 5.01 6.34
CA ALA A 120 5.68 4.74 5.78
C ALA A 120 6.77 5.65 6.34
N ALA A 121 6.50 6.96 6.46
CA ALA A 121 7.44 7.91 7.06
C ALA A 121 7.81 7.53 8.51
N ALA A 122 6.81 7.18 9.32
CA ALA A 122 7.03 6.77 10.71
C ALA A 122 7.88 5.51 10.82
N VAL A 123 7.61 4.49 9.99
CA VAL A 123 8.39 3.25 9.97
C VAL A 123 9.81 3.53 9.47
N ALA A 124 9.98 4.26 8.36
CA ALA A 124 11.29 4.59 7.81
C ALA A 124 12.16 5.41 8.77
N ALA A 125 11.54 6.34 9.54
CA ALA A 125 12.20 7.15 10.55
C ALA A 125 12.37 6.44 11.92
N SER A 126 12.05 5.16 12.04
CA SER A 126 12.15 4.39 13.30
C SER A 126 11.27 4.89 14.44
N MET A 127 10.18 5.61 14.16
CA MET A 127 9.22 6.05 15.18
C MET A 127 8.37 4.88 15.71
N CYS A 128 8.22 3.83 14.92
CA CYS A 128 7.60 2.56 15.31
C CYS A 128 8.26 1.40 14.56
N ASN A 129 7.95 0.18 14.97
CA ASN A 129 8.54 -1.02 14.36
C ASN A 129 7.84 -1.38 13.05
N PHE A 130 6.52 -1.22 12.97
CA PHE A 130 5.68 -1.45 11.80
C PHE A 130 4.47 -0.52 11.82
N ALA A 131 3.74 -0.43 10.72
CA ALA A 131 2.52 0.38 10.67
C ALA A 131 1.44 -0.29 9.80
N LEU A 132 0.17 -0.08 10.20
CA LEU A 132 -1.00 -0.46 9.42
C LEU A 132 -1.36 0.65 8.44
N GLY A 133 -1.75 0.25 7.25
CA GLY A 133 -2.37 1.10 6.25
C GLY A 133 -3.39 0.31 5.43
N THR A 134 -3.78 0.87 4.29
CA THR A 134 -4.67 0.22 3.32
C THR A 134 -4.06 0.28 1.93
N ASP A 135 -4.40 -0.69 1.10
CA ASP A 135 -3.98 -0.75 -0.29
C ASP A 135 -5.20 -1.00 -1.19
N THR A 136 -5.73 0.05 -1.79
CA THR A 136 -6.77 0.00 -2.82
C THR A 136 -6.11 0.02 -4.20
N ALA A 137 -5.28 1.04 -4.43
CA ALA A 137 -4.63 1.36 -5.70
C ALA A 137 -3.09 1.28 -5.62
N GLY A 138 -2.54 0.61 -4.59
CA GLY A 138 -1.10 0.55 -4.35
C GLY A 138 -0.64 1.28 -3.08
N SER A 139 -1.54 1.75 -2.23
CA SER A 139 -1.20 2.66 -1.12
C SER A 139 -0.30 2.07 -0.02
N ILE A 140 -0.07 0.77 0.03
CA ILE A 140 1.00 0.12 0.81
C ILE A 140 2.25 -0.03 -0.05
N ARG A 141 2.10 -0.59 -1.25
CA ARG A 141 3.22 -0.97 -2.12
C ARG A 141 4.02 0.23 -2.61
N VAL A 142 3.34 1.30 -3.02
CA VAL A 142 3.97 2.57 -3.42
C VAL A 142 4.81 3.13 -2.28
N SER A 143 4.20 3.27 -1.11
CA SER A 143 4.87 3.82 0.08
C SER A 143 6.02 2.92 0.55
N ALA A 144 5.88 1.59 0.44
CA ALA A 144 6.95 0.64 0.75
C ALA A 144 8.15 0.85 -0.19
N SER A 145 7.90 0.90 -1.51
CA SER A 145 8.94 1.08 -2.51
C SER A 145 9.73 2.37 -2.29
N PHE A 146 9.03 3.49 -2.15
CA PHE A 146 9.66 4.80 -2.03
C PHE A 146 10.39 5.04 -0.71
N CYS A 147 9.98 4.36 0.36
CA CYS A 147 10.60 4.46 1.68
C CYS A 147 11.57 3.32 1.99
N GLY A 148 11.83 2.39 1.07
CA GLY A 148 12.75 1.27 1.27
C GLY A 148 12.28 0.32 2.37
N LEU A 149 10.99 -0.03 2.35
CA LEU A 149 10.31 -0.86 3.34
C LEU A 149 9.77 -2.15 2.70
N TYR A 150 9.52 -3.15 3.54
CA TYR A 150 8.64 -4.27 3.18
C TYR A 150 7.18 -3.81 3.28
N GLY A 151 6.36 -4.16 2.28
CA GLY A 151 4.94 -3.86 2.27
C GLY A 151 4.12 -5.00 1.68
N LEU A 152 3.04 -5.39 2.36
CA LEU A 152 2.13 -6.43 1.89
C LEU A 152 0.76 -5.83 1.54
N ARG A 153 0.34 -6.05 0.28
CA ARG A 153 -1.06 -6.14 -0.10
C ARG A 153 -1.45 -7.61 -0.03
N PRO A 154 -2.30 -8.03 0.93
CA PRO A 154 -2.69 -9.43 1.04
C PRO A 154 -3.65 -9.86 -0.07
N THR A 155 -3.85 -11.16 -0.20
CA THR A 155 -5.00 -11.71 -0.92
C THR A 155 -6.28 -11.02 -0.44
N TYR A 156 -7.13 -10.59 -1.37
CA TYR A 156 -8.38 -9.91 -1.04
C TYR A 156 -9.21 -10.72 -0.02
N GLY A 157 -9.62 -10.04 1.04
CA GLY A 157 -10.41 -10.64 2.11
C GLY A 157 -9.65 -11.41 3.19
N ARG A 158 -8.31 -11.60 3.08
CA ARG A 158 -7.52 -12.33 4.08
C ARG A 158 -7.15 -11.52 5.34
N ILE A 159 -7.27 -10.21 5.29
CA ILE A 159 -7.21 -9.35 6.49
C ILE A 159 -8.53 -8.61 6.60
N ASP A 160 -9.14 -8.65 7.78
CA ASP A 160 -10.42 -8.02 8.07
C ASP A 160 -10.32 -6.49 7.91
N THR A 161 -11.20 -5.92 7.09
CA THR A 161 -11.27 -4.47 6.84
C THR A 161 -12.29 -3.76 7.74
N THR A 162 -12.98 -4.49 8.64
CA THR A 162 -13.96 -3.91 9.56
C THR A 162 -13.32 -2.81 10.40
N GLY A 163 -14.00 -1.67 10.47
CA GLY A 163 -13.51 -0.50 11.20
C GLY A 163 -12.48 0.34 10.44
N ALA A 164 -12.14 0.00 9.20
CA ALA A 164 -11.46 0.91 8.29
C ALA A 164 -12.50 1.66 7.45
N THR A 165 -12.30 2.96 7.22
CA THR A 165 -13.19 3.72 6.31
C THR A 165 -13.07 3.17 4.90
N PRO A 166 -14.17 2.72 4.28
CA PRO A 166 -14.13 2.16 2.93
C PRO A 166 -13.94 3.25 1.87
N MET A 167 -13.21 2.93 0.80
CA MET A 167 -13.08 3.75 -0.39
C MET A 167 -13.71 3.06 -1.60
N ALA A 168 -13.14 1.92 -1.97
CA ALA A 168 -13.62 1.05 -3.04
C ALA A 168 -13.63 -0.40 -2.53
N PRO A 169 -14.74 -0.84 -1.89
CA PRO A 169 -14.81 -2.09 -1.16
C PRO A 169 -14.37 -3.32 -1.94
N SER A 170 -14.57 -3.33 -3.26
CA SER A 170 -14.14 -4.47 -4.09
C SER A 170 -12.63 -4.54 -4.34
N TYR A 171 -11.87 -3.49 -3.94
CA TYR A 171 -10.41 -3.44 -4.06
C TYR A 171 -9.69 -3.24 -2.72
N ASP A 172 -10.40 -2.68 -1.72
CA ASP A 172 -9.79 -2.31 -0.44
C ASP A 172 -9.22 -3.51 0.29
N THR A 173 -7.96 -3.40 0.70
CA THR A 173 -7.31 -4.35 1.60
C THR A 173 -6.64 -3.60 2.73
N VAL A 174 -6.62 -4.16 3.92
CA VAL A 174 -5.70 -3.74 4.98
C VAL A 174 -4.35 -4.36 4.68
N GLY A 175 -3.31 -3.54 4.72
CA GLY A 175 -1.94 -3.97 4.56
C GLY A 175 -1.05 -3.36 5.64
N PHE A 176 0.22 -3.70 5.62
CA PHE A 176 1.17 -3.20 6.60
C PHE A 176 2.57 -3.03 6.02
N LEU A 177 3.38 -2.24 6.74
CA LEU A 177 4.73 -1.83 6.38
C LEU A 177 5.67 -2.16 7.53
N ALA A 178 6.87 -2.69 7.25
CA ALA A 178 7.93 -2.89 8.24
C ALA A 178 9.33 -2.69 7.62
N ARG A 179 10.34 -2.41 8.48
CA ARG A 179 11.75 -2.31 8.04
C ARG A 179 12.49 -3.64 8.08
N ASP A 180 11.99 -4.57 8.86
CA ASP A 180 12.62 -5.85 9.17
C ASP A 180 11.73 -6.97 8.65
N SER A 181 12.31 -7.88 7.86
CA SER A 181 11.53 -8.94 7.20
C SER A 181 11.01 -9.98 8.20
N GLU A 182 11.73 -10.26 9.27
CA GLU A 182 11.28 -11.20 10.30
C GLU A 182 10.08 -10.64 11.08
N LEU A 183 10.15 -9.34 11.44
CA LEU A 183 8.99 -8.67 12.04
C LEU A 183 7.83 -8.59 11.06
N PHE A 184 8.10 -8.27 9.80
CA PHE A 184 7.10 -8.23 8.72
C PHE A 184 6.35 -9.56 8.63
N ARG A 185 7.08 -10.67 8.62
CA ARG A 185 6.52 -12.03 8.63
C ARG A 185 5.66 -12.29 9.86
N LYS A 186 6.15 -11.96 11.06
CA LYS A 186 5.39 -12.14 12.32
C LYS A 186 4.09 -11.34 12.33
N VAL A 187 4.11 -10.11 11.84
CA VAL A 187 2.91 -9.27 11.72
C VAL A 187 1.92 -9.91 10.75
N GLY A 188 2.38 -10.40 9.61
CA GLY A 188 1.53 -11.10 8.64
C GLY A 188 0.85 -12.32 9.25
N HIS A 189 1.59 -13.20 9.93
CA HIS A 189 1.01 -14.38 10.59
C HIS A 189 -0.03 -14.05 11.66
N VAL A 190 0.09 -12.89 12.32
CA VAL A 190 -0.93 -12.43 13.29
C VAL A 190 -2.18 -11.92 12.58
N LEU A 191 -2.04 -11.26 11.43
CA LEU A 191 -3.14 -10.57 10.77
C LEU A 191 -3.92 -11.43 9.77
N LEU A 192 -3.22 -12.32 9.07
CA LEU A 192 -3.82 -13.15 8.03
C LEU A 192 -4.83 -14.14 8.61
N GLN A 193 -5.92 -14.34 7.90
CA GLN A 193 -7.03 -15.21 8.27
C GLN A 193 -7.37 -16.17 7.12
N GLY A 194 -8.10 -17.22 7.47
CA GLY A 194 -8.53 -18.21 6.49
C GLY A 194 -7.44 -19.23 6.14
N ALA A 195 -7.68 -19.99 5.08
CA ALA A 195 -6.77 -21.02 4.64
C ALA A 195 -5.55 -20.44 3.93
N THR A 196 -4.38 -20.98 4.23
CA THR A 196 -3.16 -20.75 3.48
C THR A 196 -3.01 -21.73 2.32
N ALA A 197 -2.32 -21.29 1.26
CA ALA A 197 -1.93 -22.14 0.13
C ALA A 197 -0.41 -22.16 -0.01
N GLU A 198 0.29 -22.47 1.09
CA GLU A 198 1.74 -22.57 1.07
C GLU A 198 2.21 -23.64 0.08
N ALA A 199 3.18 -23.30 -0.73
CA ALA A 199 3.82 -24.21 -1.65
C ALA A 199 5.25 -23.76 -1.96
N LYS A 200 6.05 -24.72 -2.44
CA LYS A 200 7.39 -24.40 -2.94
C LYS A 200 7.26 -23.54 -4.21
N ILE A 201 8.12 -22.51 -4.31
CA ILE A 201 8.22 -21.70 -5.51
C ILE A 201 8.96 -22.53 -6.58
N GLU A 202 8.25 -22.88 -7.65
CA GLU A 202 8.76 -23.73 -8.74
C GLU A 202 8.96 -22.96 -10.04
N ARG A 203 8.27 -21.81 -10.18
CA ARG A 203 8.31 -20.98 -11.39
C ARG A 203 8.36 -19.50 -11.02
N LEU A 204 9.22 -18.76 -11.70
CA LEU A 204 9.30 -17.31 -11.60
C LEU A 204 9.09 -16.70 -12.98
N ILE A 205 8.03 -15.90 -13.14
CA ILE A 205 7.74 -15.12 -14.33
C ILE A 205 8.30 -13.71 -14.11
N LEU A 206 9.17 -13.25 -15.00
CA LEU A 206 9.60 -11.86 -15.04
C LEU A 206 8.68 -11.12 -16.02
N ALA A 207 7.93 -10.16 -15.50
CA ALA A 207 7.01 -9.33 -16.29
C ALA A 207 7.78 -8.35 -17.16
N GLU A 208 8.21 -8.77 -18.35
CA GLU A 208 9.20 -8.08 -19.18
C GLU A 208 8.76 -6.67 -19.58
N ASN A 209 7.49 -6.50 -19.95
CA ASN A 209 6.92 -5.19 -20.29
C ASN A 209 7.01 -4.19 -19.12
N PHE A 210 6.82 -4.64 -17.86
CA PHE A 210 6.94 -3.79 -16.68
C PHE A 210 8.38 -3.36 -16.42
N PHE A 211 9.37 -4.23 -16.64
CA PHE A 211 10.77 -3.85 -16.55
C PHE A 211 11.16 -2.85 -17.65
N ARG A 212 10.65 -3.02 -18.87
CA ARG A 212 10.92 -2.12 -20.00
C ARG A 212 10.26 -0.73 -19.81
N HIS A 213 9.11 -0.67 -19.13
CA HIS A 213 8.40 0.59 -18.87
C HIS A 213 8.83 1.26 -17.57
N ALA A 214 9.69 0.63 -16.79
CA ALA A 214 10.32 1.28 -15.64
C ALA A 214 11.31 2.35 -16.12
N GLU A 215 11.46 3.40 -15.33
CA GLU A 215 12.40 4.48 -15.61
C GLU A 215 13.84 3.94 -15.70
N ALA A 216 14.55 4.30 -16.77
CA ALA A 216 15.90 3.77 -17.05
C ALA A 216 16.89 4.03 -15.90
N SER A 217 16.67 5.06 -15.08
CA SER A 217 17.48 5.34 -13.88
C SER A 217 17.43 4.21 -12.84
N MET A 218 16.39 3.36 -12.89
CA MET A 218 16.19 2.23 -11.97
C MET A 218 16.79 0.92 -12.49
N ASP A 219 17.14 0.83 -13.76
CA ASP A 219 17.57 -0.41 -14.43
C ASP A 219 18.69 -1.12 -13.69
N GLN A 220 19.74 -0.39 -13.32
CA GLN A 220 20.88 -0.98 -12.64
C GLN A 220 20.45 -1.67 -11.34
N ALA A 221 19.70 -0.98 -10.47
CA ALA A 221 19.27 -1.50 -9.18
C ALA A 221 18.35 -2.72 -9.36
N LEU A 222 17.41 -2.66 -10.31
CA LEU A 222 16.47 -3.74 -10.60
C LEU A 222 17.18 -4.99 -11.12
N TRP A 223 18.07 -4.85 -12.11
CA TRP A 223 18.79 -6.00 -12.69
C TRP A 223 19.83 -6.56 -11.74
N GLU A 224 20.48 -5.76 -10.91
CA GLU A 224 21.33 -6.26 -9.82
C GLU A 224 20.52 -7.07 -8.81
N ALA A 225 19.34 -6.61 -8.42
CA ALA A 225 18.45 -7.35 -7.53
C ALA A 225 18.02 -8.69 -8.16
N ILE A 226 17.60 -8.70 -9.43
CA ILE A 226 17.28 -9.94 -10.16
C ILE A 226 18.48 -10.88 -10.21
N GLY A 227 19.68 -10.37 -10.46
CA GLY A 227 20.91 -11.17 -10.45
C GLY A 227 21.18 -11.83 -9.08
N LYS A 228 20.99 -11.08 -8.00
CA LYS A 228 21.22 -11.58 -6.62
C LYS A 228 20.23 -12.67 -6.20
N ILE A 229 18.98 -12.56 -6.59
CA ILE A 229 17.95 -13.55 -6.26
C ILE A 229 18.01 -14.79 -7.16
N GLY A 230 18.73 -14.73 -8.28
CA GLY A 230 18.81 -15.81 -9.28
C GLY A 230 19.44 -17.11 -8.79
N GLY A 231 20.16 -17.09 -7.66
CA GLY A 231 20.68 -18.30 -6.99
C GLY A 231 19.72 -18.91 -5.95
N ALA A 232 18.71 -18.15 -5.52
CA ALA A 232 17.76 -18.51 -4.47
C ALA A 232 16.38 -18.88 -4.99
N LEU A 233 16.03 -18.43 -6.20
CA LEU A 233 14.75 -18.65 -6.86
C LEU A 233 14.94 -19.36 -8.21
N PRO A 234 13.88 -19.98 -8.75
CA PRO A 234 13.91 -20.52 -10.10
C PRO A 234 14.36 -19.46 -11.13
N ARG A 235 15.05 -19.91 -12.18
CA ARG A 235 15.46 -18.99 -13.28
C ARG A 235 14.24 -18.27 -13.84
N PRO A 236 14.23 -16.93 -13.91
CA PRO A 236 13.09 -16.18 -14.39
C PRO A 236 12.77 -16.49 -15.87
N GLN A 237 11.52 -16.73 -16.16
CA GLN A 237 10.99 -16.79 -17.52
C GLN A 237 10.48 -15.40 -17.89
N ARG A 238 11.04 -14.78 -18.92
CA ARG A 238 10.58 -13.49 -19.41
C ARG A 238 9.26 -13.66 -20.15
N VAL A 239 8.24 -12.94 -19.72
CA VAL A 239 6.89 -13.00 -20.29
C VAL A 239 6.34 -11.58 -20.40
N GLU A 240 5.80 -11.24 -21.55
CA GLU A 240 4.93 -10.06 -21.69
C GLU A 240 3.61 -10.40 -21.00
N ILE A 241 3.28 -9.69 -19.93
CA ILE A 241 2.02 -9.94 -19.20
C ILE A 241 0.83 -9.51 -20.05
N ASP A 242 0.96 -8.31 -20.68
CA ASP A 242 0.04 -7.82 -21.70
C ASP A 242 0.65 -6.63 -22.47
N GLY A 243 0.00 -6.17 -23.53
CA GLY A 243 0.41 -5.01 -24.30
C GLY A 243 0.14 -3.68 -23.60
N GLU A 244 0.65 -2.58 -24.15
CA GLU A 244 0.47 -1.23 -23.58
C GLU A 244 -0.99 -0.78 -23.59
N GLU A 245 -1.73 -1.12 -24.66
CA GLU A 245 -3.14 -0.77 -24.83
C GLU A 245 -4.00 -1.50 -23.81
N GLU A 246 -3.72 -2.78 -23.59
CA GLU A 246 -4.42 -3.61 -22.60
C GLU A 246 -4.16 -3.10 -21.17
N VAL A 247 -2.91 -2.82 -20.80
CA VAL A 247 -2.56 -2.25 -19.50
C VAL A 247 -3.23 -0.89 -19.29
N ALA A 248 -3.34 -0.08 -20.34
CA ALA A 248 -4.09 1.19 -20.29
C ALA A 248 -5.60 0.96 -20.08
N ALA A 249 -6.17 -0.06 -20.74
CA ALA A 249 -7.57 -0.46 -20.54
C ALA A 249 -7.81 -0.98 -19.11
N TRP A 250 -6.90 -1.79 -18.58
CA TRP A 250 -6.96 -2.30 -17.19
C TRP A 250 -6.95 -1.15 -16.17
N ARG A 251 -6.04 -0.21 -16.34
CA ARG A 251 -5.98 1.00 -15.52
C ARG A 251 -7.28 1.80 -15.58
N ASN A 252 -7.89 1.94 -16.76
CA ASN A 252 -9.15 2.64 -16.91
C ASN A 252 -10.31 1.88 -16.25
N ALA A 253 -10.37 0.55 -16.40
CA ALA A 253 -11.36 -0.28 -15.70
C ALA A 253 -11.25 -0.13 -14.18
N PHE A 254 -10.02 -0.14 -13.63
CA PHE A 254 -9.78 0.13 -12.22
C PHE A 254 -10.35 1.49 -11.80
N ARG A 255 -10.04 2.55 -12.55
CA ARG A 255 -10.51 3.91 -12.27
C ARG A 255 -12.03 4.02 -12.27
N LEU A 256 -12.70 3.38 -13.23
CA LEU A 256 -14.15 3.39 -13.35
C LEU A 256 -14.83 2.66 -12.18
N ILE A 257 -14.35 1.46 -11.84
CA ILE A 257 -14.91 0.70 -10.72
C ILE A 257 -14.67 1.43 -9.40
N GLN A 258 -13.43 1.88 -9.13
CA GLN A 258 -13.09 2.63 -7.93
C GLN A 258 -13.96 3.89 -7.80
N GLY A 259 -14.06 4.69 -8.85
CA GLY A 259 -14.85 5.92 -8.83
C GLY A 259 -16.35 5.67 -8.65
N PHE A 260 -16.89 4.60 -9.24
CA PHE A 260 -18.30 4.25 -9.05
C PHE A 260 -18.56 3.79 -7.61
N GLU A 261 -17.67 3.03 -6.99
CA GLU A 261 -17.82 2.61 -5.60
C GLU A 261 -17.71 3.78 -4.62
N ILE A 262 -16.88 4.77 -4.92
CA ILE A 262 -16.77 6.02 -4.17
C ILE A 262 -18.10 6.78 -4.09
N GLN A 263 -18.99 6.62 -5.08
CA GLN A 263 -20.33 7.25 -5.06
C GLN A 263 -21.18 6.82 -3.85
N SER A 264 -20.96 5.63 -3.33
CA SER A 264 -21.67 5.12 -2.16
C SER A 264 -20.89 5.24 -0.85
N THR A 265 -19.57 5.45 -0.89
CA THR A 265 -18.70 5.47 0.29
C THR A 265 -18.34 6.89 0.73
N LEU A 266 -17.55 7.61 -0.03
CA LEU A 266 -17.02 8.92 0.35
C LEU A 266 -17.82 10.09 -0.21
N LEU A 267 -18.37 9.96 -1.42
CA LEU A 267 -19.05 11.04 -2.13
C LEU A 267 -20.26 11.60 -1.39
N PRO A 268 -21.08 10.82 -0.64
CA PRO A 268 -22.20 11.36 0.13
C PRO A 268 -21.77 12.39 1.18
N PHE A 269 -20.61 12.20 1.80
CA PHE A 269 -20.06 13.20 2.71
C PHE A 269 -19.65 14.47 1.96
N ILE A 270 -18.94 14.32 0.85
CA ILE A 270 -18.43 15.44 0.02
C ILE A 270 -19.57 16.29 -0.52
N GLN A 271 -20.65 15.64 -1.01
CA GLN A 271 -21.78 16.36 -1.65
C GLN A 271 -22.74 16.98 -0.64
N SER A 272 -22.81 16.48 0.59
CA SER A 272 -23.73 17.00 1.61
C SER A 272 -23.21 18.23 2.35
N ARG A 273 -21.99 18.68 2.07
CA ARG A 273 -21.30 19.77 2.80
C ARG A 273 -20.38 20.57 1.87
N THR A 274 -19.97 21.74 2.36
CA THR A 274 -18.81 22.42 1.81
C THR A 274 -17.57 21.78 2.43
N VAL A 275 -16.75 21.10 1.62
CA VAL A 275 -15.51 20.48 2.04
C VAL A 275 -14.36 21.16 1.32
N ASP A 276 -13.35 21.59 2.05
CA ASP A 276 -12.12 22.14 1.47
C ASP A 276 -11.29 20.97 0.93
N LEU A 277 -11.29 20.82 -0.39
CA LEU A 277 -10.60 19.73 -1.09
C LEU A 277 -9.37 20.26 -1.81
N GLY A 278 -8.27 19.56 -1.63
CA GLY A 278 -7.03 19.84 -2.33
C GLY A 278 -7.13 19.73 -3.85
N PRO A 279 -6.25 20.44 -4.57
CA PRO A 279 -6.12 20.31 -6.01
C PRO A 279 -5.96 18.85 -6.44
N GLY A 280 -6.62 18.47 -7.52
CA GLY A 280 -6.63 17.10 -8.02
C GLY A 280 -7.56 16.14 -7.24
N ILE A 281 -7.86 16.38 -5.96
CA ILE A 281 -8.82 15.57 -5.18
C ILE A 281 -10.25 15.91 -5.58
N LYS A 282 -10.56 17.22 -5.64
CA LYS A 282 -11.87 17.71 -6.07
C LYS A 282 -12.22 17.16 -7.45
N GLU A 283 -11.33 17.33 -8.42
CA GLU A 283 -11.53 16.86 -9.79
C GLU A 283 -11.76 15.35 -9.87
N ARG A 284 -11.11 14.57 -9.00
CA ARG A 284 -11.33 13.11 -8.92
C ARG A 284 -12.72 12.78 -8.38
N PHE A 285 -13.20 13.50 -7.36
CA PHE A 285 -14.57 13.32 -6.88
C PHE A 285 -15.60 13.74 -7.92
N ASP A 286 -15.34 14.84 -8.65
CA ASP A 286 -16.22 15.27 -9.75
C ASP A 286 -16.27 14.22 -10.88
N MET A 287 -15.12 13.66 -11.27
CA MET A 287 -15.07 12.54 -12.22
C MET A 287 -15.77 11.29 -11.70
N ALA A 288 -15.58 10.94 -10.43
CA ALA A 288 -16.22 9.78 -9.81
C ALA A 288 -17.75 9.94 -9.81
N ALA A 289 -18.25 11.13 -9.50
CA ALA A 289 -19.68 11.44 -9.49
C ALA A 289 -20.34 11.29 -10.88
N ALA A 290 -19.58 11.45 -11.95
CA ALA A 290 -20.08 11.38 -13.32
C ALA A 290 -20.10 9.94 -13.90
N ILE A 291 -19.47 8.97 -13.23
CA ILE A 291 -19.41 7.58 -13.73
C ILE A 291 -20.80 6.94 -13.68
N THR A 292 -21.24 6.42 -14.81
CA THR A 292 -22.53 5.74 -14.93
C THR A 292 -22.45 4.27 -14.53
N LEU A 293 -23.60 3.69 -14.19
CA LEU A 293 -23.71 2.25 -13.92
C LEU A 293 -23.25 1.41 -15.12
N ALA A 294 -23.62 1.84 -16.34
CA ALA A 294 -23.22 1.12 -17.56
C ALA A 294 -21.69 1.08 -17.77
N GLU A 295 -20.99 2.19 -17.50
CA GLU A 295 -19.52 2.23 -17.55
C GLU A 295 -18.90 1.36 -16.48
N ALA A 296 -19.45 1.39 -15.25
CA ALA A 296 -18.97 0.56 -14.16
C ALA A 296 -19.19 -0.95 -14.44
N ASP A 297 -20.34 -1.33 -15.04
CA ASP A 297 -20.63 -2.73 -15.37
C ASP A 297 -19.75 -3.24 -16.51
N ALA A 298 -19.50 -2.41 -17.53
CA ALA A 298 -18.52 -2.74 -18.58
C ALA A 298 -17.11 -2.92 -18.00
N ALA A 299 -16.71 -2.04 -17.08
CA ALA A 299 -15.42 -2.15 -16.40
C ALA A 299 -15.32 -3.40 -15.50
N ARG A 300 -16.41 -3.81 -14.85
CA ARG A 300 -16.46 -5.05 -14.05
C ARG A 300 -16.36 -6.30 -14.93
N ALA A 301 -17.00 -6.29 -16.11
CA ALA A 301 -16.85 -7.37 -17.08
C ALA A 301 -15.38 -7.51 -17.53
N LEU A 302 -14.75 -6.41 -17.91
CA LEU A 302 -13.32 -6.39 -18.26
C LEU A 302 -12.44 -6.83 -17.06
N ARG A 303 -12.77 -6.42 -15.82
CA ARG A 303 -12.05 -6.89 -14.63
C ARG A 303 -12.08 -8.41 -14.48
N ALA A 304 -13.21 -9.05 -14.78
CA ALA A 304 -13.32 -10.51 -14.73
C ALA A 304 -12.38 -11.16 -15.75
N GLU A 305 -12.33 -10.66 -16.97
CA GLU A 305 -11.42 -11.14 -18.02
C GLU A 305 -9.95 -10.96 -17.61
N ILE A 306 -9.58 -9.79 -17.04
CA ILE A 306 -8.23 -9.53 -16.50
C ILE A 306 -7.87 -10.51 -15.39
N ALA A 307 -8.80 -10.76 -14.46
CA ALA A 307 -8.57 -11.69 -13.36
C ALA A 307 -8.34 -13.11 -13.88
N ASP A 308 -9.15 -13.58 -14.82
CA ASP A 308 -9.00 -14.89 -15.46
C ASP A 308 -7.66 -15.01 -16.20
N HIS A 309 -7.26 -13.97 -16.93
CA HIS A 309 -5.97 -13.92 -17.62
C HIS A 309 -4.80 -14.04 -16.62
N LEU A 310 -4.79 -13.25 -15.57
CA LEU A 310 -3.73 -13.29 -14.55
C LEU A 310 -3.70 -14.61 -13.79
N LEU A 311 -4.86 -15.18 -13.44
CA LEU A 311 -4.97 -16.47 -12.78
C LEU A 311 -4.51 -17.63 -13.67
N ALA A 312 -4.66 -17.52 -14.99
CA ALA A 312 -4.13 -18.50 -15.93
C ALA A 312 -2.58 -18.49 -15.98
N LEU A 313 -1.95 -17.34 -15.72
CA LEU A 313 -0.49 -17.22 -15.62
C LEU A 313 0.06 -17.74 -14.29
N ILE A 314 -0.70 -17.61 -13.20
CA ILE A 314 -0.26 -17.84 -11.82
C ILE A 314 -0.93 -19.11 -11.27
N SER A 315 -0.31 -20.26 -11.49
CA SER A 315 -0.65 -21.50 -10.76
C SER A 315 0.05 -21.54 -9.40
N ILE A 316 -0.38 -22.45 -8.51
CA ILE A 316 0.33 -22.74 -7.25
C ILE A 316 1.81 -23.02 -7.56
N GLY A 317 2.70 -22.40 -6.81
CA GLY A 317 4.15 -22.46 -7.02
C GLY A 317 4.70 -21.45 -8.04
N THR A 318 3.85 -20.63 -8.69
CA THR A 318 4.27 -19.61 -9.64
C THR A 318 4.22 -18.20 -9.03
N LEU A 319 5.30 -17.45 -9.17
CA LEU A 319 5.34 -16.01 -8.84
C LEU A 319 5.54 -15.17 -10.10
N ILE A 320 4.94 -13.98 -10.11
CA ILE A 320 5.32 -12.91 -11.05
C ILE A 320 6.21 -11.91 -10.32
N VAL A 321 7.36 -11.57 -10.89
CA VAL A 321 8.26 -10.51 -10.41
C VAL A 321 8.20 -9.31 -11.36
N LEU A 322 8.07 -8.10 -10.77
CA LEU A 322 8.03 -6.82 -11.48
C LEU A 322 8.59 -5.70 -10.61
N PRO A 323 9.03 -4.57 -11.18
CA PRO A 323 9.30 -3.37 -10.39
C PRO A 323 8.03 -2.98 -9.61
N THR A 324 8.18 -2.55 -8.36
CA THR A 324 7.00 -2.11 -7.58
C THR A 324 6.39 -0.86 -8.18
N MET A 325 7.24 0.04 -8.65
CA MET A 325 6.88 1.34 -9.23
C MET A 325 7.52 1.53 -10.60
N PRO A 326 6.86 2.28 -11.50
CA PRO A 326 7.44 2.62 -12.80
C PRO A 326 8.55 3.69 -12.72
N THR A 327 8.55 4.51 -11.68
CA THR A 327 9.45 5.66 -11.53
C THR A 327 10.08 5.70 -10.15
N LEU A 328 11.15 6.45 -10.01
CA LEU A 328 11.62 6.92 -8.70
C LEU A 328 10.57 7.81 -8.02
N PRO A 329 10.65 7.98 -6.69
CA PRO A 329 9.74 8.90 -6.01
C PRO A 329 9.93 10.32 -6.56
N PRO A 330 8.85 11.01 -6.95
CA PRO A 330 8.90 12.41 -7.32
C PRO A 330 9.56 13.29 -6.24
N GLU A 331 10.18 14.38 -6.65
CA GLU A 331 10.66 15.38 -5.68
C GLU A 331 9.48 15.98 -4.91
N ARG A 332 9.76 16.42 -3.68
CA ARG A 332 8.79 17.17 -2.88
C ARG A 332 8.57 18.54 -3.51
N ASP A 333 7.42 19.12 -3.23
CA ASP A 333 7.08 20.48 -3.65
C ASP A 333 6.94 20.70 -5.17
N ILE A 334 6.76 19.61 -5.94
CA ILE A 334 6.36 19.74 -7.34
C ILE A 334 4.94 20.31 -7.37
N PRO A 335 4.69 21.41 -8.10
CA PRO A 335 3.34 21.96 -8.24
C PRO A 335 2.39 20.90 -8.81
N ASP A 336 1.21 20.78 -8.20
CA ASP A 336 0.14 19.93 -8.71
C ASP A 336 -0.19 20.30 -10.17
N GLY A 337 -0.30 19.29 -11.04
CA GLY A 337 -0.61 19.53 -12.44
C GLY A 337 -0.58 18.27 -13.29
N ALA A 338 -0.35 18.44 -14.59
CA ALA A 338 -0.36 17.34 -15.59
C ALA A 338 0.63 16.22 -15.25
N SER A 339 1.82 16.55 -14.74
CA SER A 339 2.84 15.59 -14.32
C SER A 339 2.37 14.66 -13.20
N PHE A 340 1.53 15.16 -12.27
CA PHE A 340 0.95 14.33 -11.22
C PHE A 340 -0.10 13.35 -11.74
N SER A 341 -0.92 13.77 -12.69
CA SER A 341 -1.91 12.90 -13.31
C SER A 341 -1.25 11.77 -14.10
N GLU A 342 -0.14 12.06 -14.76
CA GLU A 342 0.67 11.07 -15.47
C GLU A 342 1.33 10.09 -14.50
N PHE A 343 2.00 10.58 -13.45
CA PHE A 343 2.58 9.76 -12.38
C PHE A 343 1.55 8.78 -11.80
N ARG A 344 0.35 9.29 -11.46
CA ARG A 344 -0.73 8.43 -10.94
C ARG A 344 -1.16 7.40 -11.98
N ALA A 345 -1.29 7.78 -13.23
CA ALA A 345 -1.68 6.87 -14.29
C ALA A 345 -0.65 5.75 -14.50
N GLN A 346 0.63 6.08 -14.53
CA GLN A 346 1.72 5.11 -14.62
C GLN A 346 1.73 4.18 -13.40
N THR A 347 1.62 4.74 -12.19
CA THR A 347 1.54 3.96 -10.94
C THR A 347 0.40 2.94 -10.96
N LEU A 348 -0.80 3.37 -11.37
CA LEU A 348 -1.96 2.48 -11.46
C LEU A 348 -1.72 1.33 -12.47
N GLY A 349 -1.02 1.57 -13.57
CA GLY A 349 -0.65 0.51 -14.51
C GLY A 349 0.12 -0.62 -13.85
N PHE A 350 1.01 -0.31 -12.90
CA PHE A 350 1.83 -1.31 -12.18
C PHE A 350 1.09 -1.95 -11.00
N THR A 351 0.21 -1.22 -10.35
CA THR A 351 -0.42 -1.67 -9.10
C THR A 351 -1.79 -2.31 -9.28
N CYS A 352 -2.47 -2.10 -10.42
CA CYS A 352 -3.83 -2.61 -10.63
C CYS A 352 -3.90 -4.14 -10.83
N LEU A 353 -2.80 -4.82 -11.23
CA LEU A 353 -2.79 -6.26 -11.47
C LEU A 353 -3.32 -7.05 -10.27
N ALA A 354 -2.67 -6.88 -9.12
CA ALA A 354 -3.08 -7.52 -7.87
C ALA A 354 -4.48 -7.04 -7.42
N GLY A 355 -4.83 -5.78 -7.73
CA GLY A 355 -6.16 -5.23 -7.47
C GLY A 355 -7.26 -5.95 -8.23
N HIS A 356 -7.11 -6.11 -9.55
CA HIS A 356 -8.11 -6.77 -10.39
C HIS A 356 -8.30 -8.24 -10.05
N SER A 357 -7.19 -8.95 -9.85
CA SER A 357 -7.20 -10.39 -9.59
C SER A 357 -7.44 -10.77 -8.12
N GLY A 358 -7.35 -9.79 -7.19
CA GLY A 358 -7.42 -10.08 -5.75
C GLY A 358 -6.20 -10.85 -5.21
N LEU A 359 -5.13 -10.98 -5.97
CA LEU A 359 -3.92 -11.71 -5.62
C LEU A 359 -3.08 -10.97 -4.58
N PRO A 360 -2.29 -11.68 -3.75
CA PRO A 360 -1.35 -11.07 -2.83
C PRO A 360 -0.14 -10.53 -3.57
N GLN A 361 0.37 -9.40 -3.11
CA GLN A 361 1.61 -8.80 -3.62
C GLN A 361 2.46 -8.25 -2.48
N VAL A 362 3.72 -8.66 -2.43
CA VAL A 362 4.73 -8.09 -1.54
C VAL A 362 5.64 -7.16 -2.32
N SER A 363 5.98 -6.01 -1.73
CA SER A 363 7.08 -5.15 -2.16
C SER A 363 8.25 -5.33 -1.21
N VAL A 364 9.44 -5.61 -1.74
CA VAL A 364 10.68 -5.74 -0.98
C VAL A 364 11.69 -4.68 -1.41
N PRO A 365 12.53 -4.15 -0.52
CA PRO A 365 13.63 -3.25 -0.90
C PRO A 365 14.59 -3.96 -1.86
N ALA A 366 14.90 -3.35 -3.01
CA ALA A 366 15.72 -3.95 -4.07
C ALA A 366 17.04 -3.22 -4.31
N GLY A 367 17.23 -2.03 -3.72
CA GLY A 367 18.43 -1.22 -3.90
C GLY A 367 18.14 0.27 -3.91
N LEU A 368 19.12 1.03 -4.39
CA LEU A 368 19.03 2.48 -4.55
C LEU A 368 19.30 2.85 -6.01
N ALA A 369 18.56 3.82 -6.52
CA ALA A 369 18.82 4.50 -7.78
C ALA A 369 18.74 6.01 -7.56
N ALA A 370 19.76 6.75 -8.00
CA ALA A 370 19.89 8.21 -7.77
C ALA A 370 19.68 8.64 -6.29
N GLY A 371 20.06 7.78 -5.34
CA GLY A 371 19.89 8.01 -3.90
C GLY A 371 18.48 7.76 -3.36
N CYS A 372 17.55 7.27 -4.19
CA CYS A 372 16.19 6.90 -3.82
C CYS A 372 16.05 5.38 -3.72
N PRO A 373 15.28 4.86 -2.75
CA PRO A 373 14.95 3.44 -2.69
C PRO A 373 14.17 2.97 -3.92
N VAL A 374 14.47 1.74 -4.35
CA VAL A 374 13.77 1.02 -5.40
C VAL A 374 13.17 -0.25 -4.82
N GLY A 375 11.89 -0.50 -5.11
CA GLY A 375 11.17 -1.70 -4.70
C GLY A 375 11.05 -2.72 -5.82
N LEU A 376 11.19 -4.00 -5.46
CA LEU A 376 10.86 -5.14 -6.32
C LEU A 376 9.64 -5.84 -5.76
N SER A 377 8.66 -6.15 -6.60
CA SER A 377 7.41 -6.79 -6.19
C SER A 377 7.31 -8.22 -6.65
N PHE A 378 6.68 -9.05 -5.82
CA PHE A 378 6.29 -10.42 -6.16
C PHE A 378 4.78 -10.56 -5.98
N ILE A 379 4.09 -11.00 -7.04
CA ILE A 379 2.67 -11.38 -7.00
C ILE A 379 2.62 -12.89 -6.90
N GLY A 380 1.90 -13.40 -5.90
CA GLY A 380 1.70 -14.83 -5.67
C GLY A 380 0.34 -15.32 -6.14
N TRP A 381 0.13 -16.63 -6.09
CA TRP A 381 -1.15 -17.29 -6.31
C TRP A 381 -2.16 -16.97 -5.19
N PRO A 382 -3.45 -17.26 -5.36
CA PRO A 382 -4.45 -17.01 -4.32
C PRO A 382 -4.06 -17.66 -2.98
N SER A 383 -4.04 -16.88 -1.91
CA SER A 383 -3.62 -17.30 -0.56
C SER A 383 -2.15 -17.72 -0.42
N ALA A 384 -1.27 -17.20 -1.27
CA ALA A 384 0.19 -17.37 -1.16
C ALA A 384 0.84 -16.40 -0.17
N ASP A 385 0.06 -15.71 0.63
CA ASP A 385 0.52 -14.62 1.51
C ASP A 385 1.69 -15.05 2.41
N GLU A 386 1.57 -16.20 3.06
CA GLU A 386 2.62 -16.73 3.95
C GLU A 386 3.88 -17.08 3.17
N THR A 387 3.75 -17.64 1.97
CA THR A 387 4.89 -17.88 1.06
C THR A 387 5.59 -16.57 0.68
N LEU A 388 4.85 -15.50 0.43
CA LEU A 388 5.43 -14.18 0.14
C LEU A 388 6.12 -13.56 1.37
N LEU A 389 5.59 -13.78 2.57
CA LEU A 389 6.22 -13.35 3.82
C LEU A 389 7.55 -14.09 4.05
N ASP A 390 7.57 -15.40 3.86
CA ASP A 390 8.79 -16.22 3.97
C ASP A 390 9.80 -15.86 2.87
N LEU A 391 9.31 -15.57 1.65
CA LEU A 391 10.15 -15.06 0.57
C LEU A 391 10.84 -13.76 0.96
N ALA A 392 10.15 -12.81 1.58
CA ALA A 392 10.74 -11.55 2.02
C ALA A 392 11.89 -11.77 3.00
N VAL A 393 11.74 -12.71 3.94
CA VAL A 393 12.81 -13.12 4.87
C VAL A 393 13.98 -13.77 4.14
N HIS A 394 13.69 -14.67 3.21
CA HIS A 394 14.72 -15.37 2.43
C HIS A 394 15.54 -14.42 1.55
N LEU A 395 14.92 -13.39 1.00
CA LEU A 395 15.56 -12.42 0.11
C LEU A 395 16.33 -11.32 0.85
N GLU A 396 16.00 -11.01 2.12
CA GLU A 396 16.63 -9.92 2.85
C GLU A 396 18.16 -9.98 2.86
N PRO A 397 18.83 -11.10 3.23
CA PRO A 397 20.29 -11.16 3.25
C PRO A 397 20.93 -10.99 1.87
N LEU A 398 20.22 -11.31 0.79
CA LEU A 398 20.69 -11.16 -0.58
C LEU A 398 20.59 -9.70 -1.08
N LEU A 399 19.55 -8.98 -0.65
CA LEU A 399 19.24 -7.64 -1.12
C LEU A 399 19.75 -6.52 -0.22
N ARG A 400 19.97 -6.78 1.07
CA ARG A 400 20.43 -5.78 2.07
C ARG A 400 21.75 -5.08 1.72
N SER A 401 22.63 -5.70 0.99
CA SER A 401 23.94 -5.11 0.62
C SER A 401 23.83 -3.94 -0.38
N THR A 402 22.62 -3.55 -0.74
CA THR A 402 22.31 -2.51 -1.75
C THR A 402 21.43 -1.36 -1.23
N VAL A 403 21.06 -1.37 0.05
CA VAL A 403 20.13 -0.35 0.65
C VAL A 403 20.82 0.49 1.71
#